data_6ac1d14134bc8508eefe6f39bb37362e
#
_entry.id   6ac1d14134bc8508eefe6f39bb37362e
#
_cell.length_a   1.000
_cell.length_b   1.000
_cell.length_c   1.000
_cell.angle_alpha   90.00
_cell.angle_beta   90.00
_cell.angle_gamma   90.00
#
_symmetry.space_group_name_H-M   'P 1'
#
loop_
_entity.id
_entity.type
_entity.pdbx_description
1 polymer ?
#
loop_
_entity_poly.entity_id
_entity_poly.type
_entity_poly.pdbx_seq_one_letter_code
_entity_poly.pdbx_strand_id
1 'polypeptide(L)'
;MPIKGILFDFDGTLANTTDLILAAFDHTFARFLKRRVPREEIIKTFGLPLAEAMAMYAPSPDMITDMRAVYRQFNLEHHDEMIKSISGVADALTALHADGIKMAVVTSKKSPMAYRGLKCCGLEAFISAVVGCDDTENNKPHPEPMLKACKILDLLPQECICVGDSPYDLQSGKRAGALTAAVRYTSFEWQQLLREGKPDFVLNNILDLLPIIDKLNFSEEVRHNA
;
A
#
# COMPACT_ATOMS: atom_id res chain seq x y z
N MET A 1 9.98 -5.90 21.18
CA MET A 1 8.55 -6.25 21.37
C MET A 1 8.17 -7.25 20.29
N PRO A 2 7.40 -8.29 20.59
CA PRO A 2 6.99 -9.26 19.59
C PRO A 2 6.12 -8.61 18.53
N ILE A 3 6.24 -9.06 17.28
CA ILE A 3 5.42 -8.62 16.17
C ILE A 3 4.07 -9.34 16.28
N LYS A 4 2.99 -8.55 16.23
CA LYS A 4 1.60 -9.01 16.36
C LYS A 4 0.71 -8.51 15.23
N GLY A 5 1.20 -7.56 14.41
CA GLY A 5 0.42 -6.99 13.32
C GLY A 5 1.23 -6.62 12.09
N ILE A 6 0.55 -6.64 10.94
CA ILE A 6 1.09 -6.18 9.67
C ILE A 6 0.16 -5.12 9.07
N LEU A 7 0.77 -4.02 8.63
CA LEU A 7 0.09 -2.92 7.95
C LEU A 7 0.52 -2.94 6.47
N PHE A 8 -0.32 -3.49 5.62
CA PHE A 8 -0.03 -3.60 4.19
C PHE A 8 -0.50 -2.38 3.42
N ASP A 9 0.29 -1.89 2.46
CA ASP A 9 -0.30 -1.20 1.33
C ASP A 9 -1.07 -2.18 0.44
N PHE A 10 -1.92 -1.66 -0.47
CA PHE A 10 -2.76 -2.48 -1.33
C PHE A 10 -2.21 -2.55 -2.76
N ASP A 11 -2.12 -1.38 -3.43
CA ASP A 11 -1.77 -1.28 -4.85
C ASP A 11 -0.26 -1.52 -5.05
N GLY A 12 0.12 -2.58 -5.76
CA GLY A 12 1.55 -2.95 -5.94
C GLY A 12 2.14 -3.76 -4.78
N THR A 13 1.38 -3.97 -3.70
CA THR A 13 1.83 -4.76 -2.52
C THR A 13 1.03 -6.05 -2.37
N LEU A 14 -0.29 -5.99 -2.22
CA LEU A 14 -1.18 -7.17 -2.16
C LEU A 14 -1.79 -7.49 -3.53
N ALA A 15 -2.07 -6.47 -4.34
CA ALA A 15 -2.68 -6.60 -5.65
C ALA A 15 -1.86 -5.94 -6.74
N ASN A 16 -1.75 -6.62 -7.88
CA ASN A 16 -1.21 -6.02 -9.09
C ASN A 16 -2.30 -5.16 -9.74
N THR A 17 -2.16 -3.85 -9.61
CA THR A 17 -3.07 -2.83 -10.14
C THR A 17 -2.37 -1.88 -11.10
N THR A 18 -1.09 -2.09 -11.36
CA THR A 18 -0.23 -1.19 -12.16
C THR A 18 -0.82 -0.89 -13.52
N ASP A 19 -1.25 -1.91 -14.26
CA ASP A 19 -1.80 -1.72 -15.60
C ASP A 19 -3.16 -1.01 -15.58
N LEU A 20 -4.01 -1.27 -14.59
CA LEU A 20 -5.27 -0.55 -14.40
C LEU A 20 -5.01 0.94 -14.11
N ILE A 21 -4.11 1.24 -13.20
CA ILE A 21 -3.76 2.63 -12.83
C ILE A 21 -3.21 3.37 -14.04
N LEU A 22 -2.26 2.78 -14.76
CA LEU A 22 -1.66 3.39 -15.95
C LEU A 22 -2.68 3.60 -17.07
N ALA A 23 -3.55 2.63 -17.34
CA ALA A 23 -4.62 2.75 -18.34
C ALA A 23 -5.61 3.87 -17.97
N ALA A 24 -5.96 4.00 -16.67
CA ALA A 24 -6.85 5.07 -16.21
C ALA A 24 -6.18 6.46 -16.33
N PHE A 25 -4.89 6.58 -16.08
CA PHE A 25 -4.12 7.81 -16.34
C PHE A 25 -4.07 8.12 -17.83
N ASP A 26 -3.70 7.15 -18.67
CA ASP A 26 -3.63 7.32 -20.13
C ASP A 26 -4.98 7.77 -20.70
N HIS A 27 -6.08 7.13 -20.28
CA HIS A 27 -7.43 7.52 -20.68
C HIS A 27 -7.76 8.97 -20.27
N THR A 28 -7.44 9.33 -19.04
CA THR A 28 -7.67 10.69 -18.51
C THR A 28 -6.82 11.72 -19.25
N PHE A 29 -5.53 11.45 -19.43
CA PHE A 29 -4.61 12.39 -20.08
C PHE A 29 -4.91 12.58 -21.55
N ALA A 30 -5.35 11.53 -22.27
CA ALA A 30 -5.82 11.66 -23.65
C ALA A 30 -6.97 12.67 -23.78
N ARG A 31 -7.83 12.78 -22.77
CA ARG A 31 -8.97 13.72 -22.77
C ARG A 31 -8.60 15.15 -22.41
N PHE A 32 -7.67 15.36 -21.47
CA PHE A 32 -7.39 16.68 -20.89
C PHE A 32 -6.06 17.28 -21.32
N LEU A 33 -5.09 16.46 -21.66
CA LEU A 33 -3.75 16.91 -22.03
C LEU A 33 -3.56 16.77 -23.54
N LYS A 34 -2.97 17.77 -24.16
CA LYS A 34 -2.58 17.71 -25.59
C LYS A 34 -1.23 17.00 -25.83
N ARG A 35 -0.77 16.24 -24.85
CA ARG A 35 0.50 15.51 -24.89
C ARG A 35 0.36 14.14 -24.21
N ARG A 36 1.17 13.19 -24.63
CA ARG A 36 1.34 11.93 -23.93
C ARG A 36 2.26 12.12 -22.72
N VAL A 37 1.92 11.50 -21.60
CA VAL A 37 2.79 11.43 -20.41
C VAL A 37 3.46 10.05 -20.39
N PRO A 38 4.80 9.98 -20.30
CA PRO A 38 5.52 8.71 -20.21
C PRO A 38 5.09 7.89 -18.96
N ARG A 39 5.08 6.56 -19.10
CA ARG A 39 4.74 5.65 -17.97
C ARG A 39 5.62 5.89 -16.74
N GLU A 40 6.90 6.12 -16.96
CA GLU A 40 7.90 6.37 -15.91
C GLU A 40 7.61 7.64 -15.10
N GLU A 41 7.00 8.63 -15.74
CA GLU A 41 6.55 9.85 -15.04
C GLU A 41 5.31 9.56 -14.19
N ILE A 42 4.34 8.81 -14.72
CA ILE A 42 3.13 8.44 -14.00
C ILE A 42 3.47 7.57 -12.78
N ILE A 43 4.38 6.60 -12.93
CA ILE A 43 4.82 5.72 -11.84
C ILE A 43 5.37 6.52 -10.65
N LYS A 44 6.03 7.65 -10.86
CA LYS A 44 6.51 8.50 -9.76
C LYS A 44 5.40 9.06 -8.88
N THR A 45 4.16 9.04 -9.34
CA THR A 45 2.99 9.48 -8.57
C THR A 45 2.31 8.36 -7.81
N PHE A 46 2.74 7.11 -7.99
CA PHE A 46 2.16 5.96 -7.27
C PHE A 46 2.36 6.13 -5.76
N GLY A 47 1.37 5.70 -4.99
CA GLY A 47 1.37 5.91 -3.55
C GLY A 47 0.85 7.29 -3.11
N LEU A 48 0.76 8.29 -3.99
CA LEU A 48 0.11 9.56 -3.69
C LEU A 48 -1.42 9.45 -3.78
N PRO A 49 -2.16 10.26 -3.02
CA PRO A 49 -3.59 10.46 -3.25
C PRO A 49 -3.86 10.94 -4.67
N LEU A 50 -4.92 10.43 -5.32
CA LEU A 50 -5.24 10.75 -6.72
C LEU A 50 -5.32 12.25 -7.01
N ALA A 51 -5.78 13.05 -6.04
CA ALA A 51 -5.85 14.52 -6.21
C ALA A 51 -4.47 15.15 -6.38
N GLU A 52 -3.51 14.71 -5.58
CA GLU A 52 -2.12 15.19 -5.63
C GLU A 52 -1.44 14.72 -6.92
N ALA A 53 -1.63 13.45 -7.28
CA ALA A 53 -1.11 12.93 -8.55
C ALA A 53 -1.66 13.69 -9.77
N MET A 54 -2.97 14.00 -9.80
CA MET A 54 -3.57 14.77 -10.89
C MET A 54 -3.10 16.22 -10.91
N ALA A 55 -2.86 16.83 -9.74
CA ALA A 55 -2.40 18.21 -9.65
C ALA A 55 -1.02 18.44 -10.33
N MET A 56 -0.19 17.39 -10.40
CA MET A 56 1.12 17.46 -11.07
C MET A 56 1.01 17.64 -12.59
N TYR A 57 -0.15 17.30 -13.19
CA TYR A 57 -0.35 17.27 -14.64
C TYR A 57 -1.49 18.20 -15.10
N ALA A 58 -2.38 18.57 -14.20
CA ALA A 58 -3.55 19.38 -14.54
C ALA A 58 -3.14 20.75 -15.10
N PRO A 59 -3.67 21.17 -16.26
CA PRO A 59 -3.38 22.49 -16.85
C PRO A 59 -3.82 23.65 -15.96
N SER A 60 -4.84 23.44 -15.12
CA SER A 60 -5.29 24.39 -14.10
C SER A 60 -5.90 23.65 -12.91
N PRO A 61 -5.96 24.26 -11.72
CA PRO A 61 -6.55 23.65 -10.53
C PRO A 61 -8.01 23.23 -10.72
N ASP A 62 -8.79 23.98 -11.50
CA ASP A 62 -10.21 23.71 -11.74
C ASP A 62 -10.42 22.36 -12.48
N MET A 63 -9.46 21.95 -13.30
CA MET A 63 -9.54 20.71 -14.08
C MET A 63 -9.28 19.46 -13.24
N ILE A 64 -8.70 19.57 -12.05
CA ILE A 64 -8.37 18.41 -11.20
C ILE A 64 -9.62 17.59 -10.86
N THR A 65 -10.73 18.25 -10.57
CA THR A 65 -12.00 17.58 -10.23
C THR A 65 -12.50 16.74 -11.39
N ASP A 66 -12.52 17.29 -12.61
CA ASP A 66 -12.99 16.61 -13.81
C ASP A 66 -12.03 15.47 -14.21
N MET A 67 -10.72 15.69 -14.14
CA MET A 67 -9.71 14.65 -14.39
C MET A 67 -9.89 13.48 -13.43
N ARG A 68 -10.09 13.75 -12.13
CA ARG A 68 -10.38 12.71 -11.13
C ARG A 68 -11.67 11.96 -11.40
N ALA A 69 -12.70 12.65 -11.88
CA ALA A 69 -13.99 12.00 -12.23
C ALA A 69 -13.81 11.02 -13.41
N VAL A 70 -13.13 11.44 -14.46
CA VAL A 70 -12.83 10.59 -15.63
C VAL A 70 -11.96 9.39 -15.26
N TYR A 71 -10.90 9.62 -14.48
CA TYR A 71 -10.06 8.55 -13.97
C TYR A 71 -10.85 7.52 -13.16
N ARG A 72 -11.68 8.00 -12.22
CA ARG A 72 -12.47 7.12 -11.35
C ARG A 72 -13.51 6.32 -12.13
N GLN A 73 -14.14 6.92 -13.11
CA GLN A 73 -15.09 6.22 -13.97
C GLN A 73 -14.40 5.07 -14.71
N PHE A 74 -13.29 5.34 -15.40
CA PHE A 74 -12.51 4.31 -16.08
C PHE A 74 -12.06 3.20 -15.13
N ASN A 75 -11.49 3.60 -13.97
CA ASN A 75 -11.04 2.63 -12.96
C ASN A 75 -12.19 1.76 -12.46
N LEU A 76 -13.38 2.34 -12.21
CA LEU A 76 -14.55 1.62 -11.74
C LEU A 76 -15.05 0.59 -12.76
N GLU A 77 -15.05 0.95 -14.05
CA GLU A 77 -15.52 0.12 -15.16
C GLU A 77 -14.59 -1.08 -15.40
N HIS A 78 -13.27 -0.91 -15.28
CA HIS A 78 -12.27 -1.94 -15.61
C HIS A 78 -11.64 -2.62 -14.39
N HIS A 79 -12.04 -2.22 -13.18
CA HIS A 79 -11.40 -2.64 -11.94
C HIS A 79 -11.32 -4.17 -11.79
N ASP A 80 -12.45 -4.85 -11.89
CA ASP A 80 -12.53 -6.27 -11.55
C ASP A 80 -11.89 -7.17 -12.62
N GLU A 81 -11.78 -6.67 -13.85
CA GLU A 81 -11.12 -7.40 -14.95
C GLU A 81 -9.60 -7.28 -14.90
N MET A 82 -9.10 -6.12 -14.46
CA MET A 82 -7.67 -5.78 -14.53
C MET A 82 -6.90 -5.99 -13.24
N ILE A 83 -7.58 -6.23 -12.11
CA ILE A 83 -6.94 -6.42 -10.82
C ILE A 83 -6.73 -7.91 -10.53
N LYS A 84 -5.55 -8.25 -9.99
CA LYS A 84 -5.22 -9.62 -9.59
C LYS A 84 -4.40 -9.59 -8.30
N SER A 85 -4.62 -10.60 -7.43
CA SER A 85 -3.71 -10.83 -6.31
C SER A 85 -2.28 -11.11 -6.81
N ILE A 86 -1.30 -10.58 -6.11
CA ILE A 86 0.11 -10.91 -6.38
C ILE A 86 0.37 -12.34 -5.90
N SER A 87 1.20 -13.07 -6.67
CA SER A 87 1.52 -14.48 -6.38
C SER A 87 2.09 -14.65 -4.97
N GLY A 88 1.61 -15.64 -4.23
CA GLY A 88 2.04 -15.96 -2.86
C GLY A 88 1.38 -15.10 -1.78
N VAL A 89 0.63 -14.05 -2.13
CA VAL A 89 -0.04 -13.19 -1.13
C VAL A 89 -1.09 -13.98 -0.35
N ALA A 90 -1.99 -14.70 -1.04
CA ALA A 90 -3.05 -15.46 -0.37
C ALA A 90 -2.48 -16.51 0.60
N ASP A 91 -1.41 -17.21 0.20
CA ASP A 91 -0.74 -18.21 1.05
C ASP A 91 -0.10 -17.54 2.27
N ALA A 92 0.57 -16.40 2.07
CA ALA A 92 1.19 -15.65 3.15
C ALA A 92 0.14 -15.14 4.16
N LEU A 93 -0.96 -14.53 3.68
CA LEU A 93 -2.01 -14.03 4.56
C LEU A 93 -2.70 -15.18 5.32
N THR A 94 -2.86 -16.35 4.68
CA THR A 94 -3.40 -17.54 5.33
C THR A 94 -2.51 -18.00 6.48
N ALA A 95 -1.20 -18.09 6.27
CA ALA A 95 -0.23 -18.47 7.29
C ALA A 95 -0.19 -17.46 8.44
N LEU A 96 -0.06 -16.16 8.11
CA LEU A 96 -0.06 -15.09 9.11
C LEU A 96 -1.34 -15.06 9.96
N HIS A 97 -2.49 -15.32 9.33
CA HIS A 97 -3.77 -15.40 10.03
C HIS A 97 -3.82 -16.60 10.99
N ALA A 98 -3.30 -17.76 10.57
CA ALA A 98 -3.20 -18.96 11.39
C ALA A 98 -2.30 -18.76 12.63
N ASP A 99 -1.25 -17.94 12.49
CA ASP A 99 -0.34 -17.55 13.57
C ASP A 99 -0.89 -16.41 14.46
N GLY A 100 -2.14 -15.99 14.23
CA GLY A 100 -2.79 -14.96 15.03
C GLY A 100 -2.30 -13.53 14.77
N ILE A 101 -1.57 -13.31 13.68
CA ILE A 101 -1.10 -11.98 13.29
C ILE A 101 -2.29 -11.16 12.75
N LYS A 102 -2.54 -10.00 13.36
CA LYS A 102 -3.57 -9.08 12.90
C LYS A 102 -3.11 -8.33 11.65
N MET A 103 -3.98 -8.18 10.66
CA MET A 103 -3.62 -7.55 9.40
C MET A 103 -4.56 -6.40 9.06
N ALA A 104 -4.00 -5.27 8.64
CA ALA A 104 -4.75 -4.15 8.12
C ALA A 104 -4.18 -3.69 6.77
N VAL A 105 -5.05 -3.10 5.94
CA VAL A 105 -4.65 -2.39 4.73
C VAL A 105 -4.62 -0.88 5.01
N VAL A 106 -3.53 -0.22 4.64
CA VAL A 106 -3.35 1.24 4.74
C VAL A 106 -2.95 1.77 3.36
N THR A 107 -3.89 2.42 2.67
CA THR A 107 -3.75 2.73 1.24
C THR A 107 -4.10 4.17 0.90
N SER A 108 -3.49 4.71 -0.17
CA SER A 108 -3.88 6.00 -0.78
C SER A 108 -5.14 5.92 -1.64
N LYS A 109 -5.69 4.72 -1.83
CA LYS A 109 -7.00 4.48 -2.42
C LYS A 109 -8.10 4.80 -1.42
N LYS A 110 -9.31 5.13 -1.89
CA LYS A 110 -10.47 5.25 -1.00
C LYS A 110 -10.87 3.89 -0.43
N SER A 111 -11.27 3.86 0.84
CA SER A 111 -11.65 2.64 1.56
C SER A 111 -12.66 1.75 0.81
N PRO A 112 -13.77 2.25 0.22
CA PRO A 112 -14.69 1.38 -0.51
C PRO A 112 -14.05 0.69 -1.73
N MET A 113 -13.10 1.35 -2.40
CA MET A 113 -12.39 0.76 -3.54
C MET A 113 -11.33 -0.25 -3.12
N ALA A 114 -10.69 -0.03 -1.96
CA ALA A 114 -9.78 -1.00 -1.38
C ALA A 114 -10.52 -2.28 -0.96
N TYR A 115 -11.68 -2.16 -0.29
CA TYR A 115 -12.53 -3.31 0.04
C TYR A 115 -12.99 -4.08 -1.21
N ARG A 116 -13.41 -3.36 -2.28
CA ARG A 116 -13.76 -4.01 -3.55
C ARG A 116 -12.57 -4.80 -4.10
N GLY A 117 -11.37 -4.23 -4.06
CA GLY A 117 -10.16 -4.88 -4.52
C GLY A 117 -9.78 -6.11 -3.69
N LEU A 118 -9.87 -6.03 -2.37
CA LEU A 118 -9.67 -7.16 -1.47
C LEU A 118 -10.63 -8.30 -1.80
N LYS A 119 -11.90 -7.99 -2.03
CA LYS A 119 -12.92 -8.97 -2.42
C LYS A 119 -12.61 -9.61 -3.77
N CYS A 120 -12.24 -8.82 -4.78
CA CYS A 120 -11.81 -9.32 -6.08
C CYS A 120 -10.63 -10.29 -6.00
N CYS A 121 -9.69 -10.00 -5.10
CA CYS A 121 -8.51 -10.82 -4.86
C CYS A 121 -8.75 -12.01 -3.90
N GLY A 122 -9.94 -12.13 -3.29
CA GLY A 122 -10.24 -13.15 -2.29
C GLY A 122 -9.48 -12.99 -0.98
N LEU A 123 -9.08 -11.76 -0.63
CA LEU A 123 -8.23 -11.45 0.53
C LEU A 123 -8.99 -10.83 1.70
N GLU A 124 -10.27 -10.50 1.54
CA GLU A 124 -11.06 -9.76 2.51
C GLU A 124 -11.17 -10.44 3.89
N ALA A 125 -11.22 -11.78 3.89
CA ALA A 125 -11.37 -12.56 5.13
C ALA A 125 -10.15 -12.46 6.08
N PHE A 126 -8.98 -12.08 5.56
CA PHE A 126 -7.75 -11.97 6.34
C PHE A 126 -7.52 -10.56 6.91
N ILE A 127 -8.24 -9.55 6.41
CA ILE A 127 -7.99 -8.15 6.72
C ILE A 127 -8.99 -7.64 7.77
N SER A 128 -8.47 -7.30 8.94
CA SER A 128 -9.27 -6.83 10.08
C SER A 128 -9.70 -5.37 9.94
N ALA A 129 -8.96 -4.56 9.17
CA ALA A 129 -9.26 -3.15 8.97
C ALA A 129 -8.70 -2.63 7.64
N VAL A 130 -9.37 -1.64 7.08
CA VAL A 130 -8.88 -0.85 5.94
C VAL A 130 -8.87 0.61 6.34
N VAL A 131 -7.75 1.30 6.11
CA VAL A 131 -7.59 2.74 6.27
C VAL A 131 -7.24 3.31 4.90
N GLY A 132 -8.20 3.96 4.27
CA GLY A 132 -8.02 4.64 2.99
C GLY A 132 -7.71 6.13 3.15
N CYS A 133 -7.45 6.80 2.03
CA CYS A 133 -7.17 8.24 2.00
C CYS A 133 -8.35 9.12 2.42
N ASP A 134 -9.54 8.56 2.53
CA ASP A 134 -10.75 9.22 3.00
C ASP A 134 -11.01 9.02 4.50
N ASP A 135 -10.14 8.30 5.19
CA ASP A 135 -10.27 8.00 6.61
C ASP A 135 -9.38 8.87 7.51
N THR A 136 -8.46 9.63 6.95
CA THR A 136 -7.48 10.45 7.68
C THR A 136 -7.39 11.86 7.08
N GLU A 137 -6.97 12.82 7.90
CA GLU A 137 -6.72 14.19 7.44
C GLU A 137 -5.43 14.25 6.62
N ASN A 138 -4.39 13.55 7.08
CA ASN A 138 -3.11 13.50 6.42
C ASN A 138 -2.88 12.09 5.84
N ASN A 139 -2.37 12.06 4.61
CA ASN A 139 -2.06 10.82 3.90
C ASN A 139 -0.59 10.43 4.02
N LYS A 140 -0.23 9.20 3.62
CA LYS A 140 1.17 8.78 3.49
C LYS A 140 1.94 9.82 2.66
N PRO A 141 3.12 10.25 3.08
CA PRO A 141 4.03 9.69 4.09
C PRO A 141 3.82 10.20 5.53
N HIS A 142 2.71 10.86 5.86
CA HIS A 142 2.37 11.21 7.24
C HIS A 142 2.08 9.93 8.05
N PRO A 143 2.41 9.85 9.35
CA PRO A 143 2.21 8.64 10.15
C PRO A 143 0.75 8.36 10.51
N GLU A 144 -0.15 9.32 10.37
CA GLU A 144 -1.54 9.25 10.83
C GLU A 144 -2.29 8.00 10.32
N PRO A 145 -2.21 7.59 9.03
CA PRO A 145 -2.91 6.40 8.56
C PRO A 145 -2.42 5.13 9.24
N MET A 146 -1.10 5.00 9.48
CA MET A 146 -0.53 3.84 10.16
C MET A 146 -0.94 3.81 11.65
N LEU A 147 -0.89 4.96 12.32
CA LEU A 147 -1.33 5.08 13.72
C LEU A 147 -2.82 4.77 13.88
N LYS A 148 -3.65 5.20 12.92
CA LYS A 148 -5.08 4.85 12.90
C LYS A 148 -5.29 3.36 12.75
N ALA A 149 -4.56 2.71 11.84
CA ALA A 149 -4.63 1.25 11.66
C ALA A 149 -4.18 0.50 12.93
N CYS A 150 -3.07 0.89 13.55
CA CYS A 150 -2.61 0.33 14.82
C CYS A 150 -3.69 0.44 15.91
N LYS A 151 -4.31 1.62 16.04
CA LYS A 151 -5.39 1.85 17.01
C LYS A 151 -6.59 0.93 16.76
N ILE A 152 -6.99 0.71 15.51
CA ILE A 152 -8.11 -0.19 15.17
C ILE A 152 -7.76 -1.64 15.51
N LEU A 153 -6.51 -2.04 15.27
CA LEU A 153 -6.03 -3.38 15.59
C LEU A 153 -5.79 -3.60 17.10
N ASP A 154 -5.85 -2.54 17.90
CA ASP A 154 -5.45 -2.57 19.31
C ASP A 154 -4.00 -3.07 19.48
N LEU A 155 -3.08 -2.41 18.76
CA LEU A 155 -1.64 -2.71 18.77
C LEU A 155 -0.83 -1.40 18.88
N LEU A 156 0.37 -1.52 19.45
CA LEU A 156 1.36 -0.46 19.39
C LEU A 156 2.08 -0.49 18.03
N PRO A 157 2.50 0.65 17.47
CA PRO A 157 3.26 0.67 16.22
C PRO A 157 4.50 -0.23 16.23
N GLN A 158 5.19 -0.32 17.38
CA GLN A 158 6.39 -1.15 17.55
C GLN A 158 6.10 -2.67 17.51
N GLU A 159 4.85 -3.07 17.60
CA GLU A 159 4.38 -4.45 17.42
C GLU A 159 3.98 -4.75 15.98
N CYS A 160 4.18 -3.78 15.06
CA CYS A 160 3.75 -3.88 13.66
C CYS A 160 4.93 -3.78 12.68
N ILE A 161 4.76 -4.45 11.53
CA ILE A 161 5.58 -4.24 10.35
C ILE A 161 4.70 -3.56 9.29
N CYS A 162 5.13 -2.41 8.77
CA CYS A 162 4.54 -1.77 7.61
C CYS A 162 5.16 -2.33 6.34
N VAL A 163 4.35 -2.86 5.43
CA VAL A 163 4.78 -3.46 4.17
C VAL A 163 4.24 -2.65 3.01
N GLY A 164 5.13 -2.22 2.12
CA GLY A 164 4.71 -1.43 0.96
C GLY A 164 5.71 -1.49 -0.19
N ASP A 165 5.28 -0.95 -1.33
CA ASP A 165 6.05 -0.91 -2.57
C ASP A 165 6.54 0.50 -2.92
N SER A 166 6.21 1.52 -2.10
CA SER A 166 6.57 2.91 -2.34
C SER A 166 7.36 3.53 -1.17
N PRO A 167 8.15 4.57 -1.42
CA PRO A 167 8.81 5.32 -0.35
C PRO A 167 7.83 5.93 0.67
N TYR A 168 6.62 6.25 0.22
CA TYR A 168 5.57 6.86 1.06
C TYR A 168 5.09 5.90 2.15
N ASP A 169 4.96 4.61 1.85
CA ASP A 169 4.59 3.56 2.81
C ASP A 169 5.64 3.44 3.90
N LEU A 170 6.88 3.28 3.48
CA LEU A 170 8.01 3.06 4.38
C LEU A 170 8.26 4.26 5.28
N GLN A 171 8.17 5.48 4.73
CA GLN A 171 8.31 6.70 5.52
C GLN A 171 7.15 6.86 6.52
N SER A 172 5.92 6.53 6.11
CA SER A 172 4.76 6.58 6.99
C SER A 172 4.89 5.59 8.15
N GLY A 173 5.29 4.33 7.85
CA GLY A 173 5.55 3.30 8.84
C GLY A 173 6.64 3.70 9.84
N LYS A 174 7.78 4.18 9.36
CA LYS A 174 8.88 4.66 10.21
C LYS A 174 8.49 5.82 11.10
N ARG A 175 7.79 6.81 10.55
CA ARG A 175 7.31 7.97 11.32
C ARG A 175 6.29 7.57 12.38
N ALA A 176 5.54 6.50 12.15
CA ALA A 176 4.63 5.93 13.14
C ALA A 176 5.37 5.12 14.23
N GLY A 177 6.62 4.73 14.00
CA GLY A 177 7.41 3.91 14.91
C GLY A 177 7.29 2.40 14.66
N ALA A 178 6.75 1.99 13.52
CA ALA A 178 6.71 0.60 13.08
C ALA A 178 8.01 0.19 12.38
N LEU A 179 8.31 -1.12 12.36
CA LEU A 179 9.28 -1.68 11.43
C LEU A 179 8.74 -1.60 10.00
N THR A 180 9.63 -1.62 9.01
CA THR A 180 9.25 -1.44 7.61
C THR A 180 9.86 -2.51 6.71
N ALA A 181 9.09 -2.99 5.75
CA ALA A 181 9.53 -3.94 4.74
C ALA A 181 9.13 -3.48 3.33
N ALA A 182 10.10 -3.43 2.43
CA ALA A 182 9.88 -3.10 1.03
C ALA A 182 9.72 -4.37 0.20
N VAL A 183 8.69 -4.43 -0.63
CA VAL A 183 8.55 -5.50 -1.62
C VAL A 183 9.40 -5.20 -2.85
N ARG A 184 10.08 -6.24 -3.38
CA ARG A 184 11.02 -6.07 -4.50
C ARG A 184 10.36 -6.00 -5.87
N TYR A 185 9.12 -6.43 -5.97
CA TYR A 185 8.31 -6.38 -7.20
C TYR A 185 7.57 -5.04 -7.41
N THR A 186 8.11 -3.97 -6.84
CA THR A 186 7.62 -2.60 -7.02
C THR A 186 7.80 -2.10 -8.44
N SER A 187 6.94 -1.15 -8.85
CA SER A 187 7.11 -0.38 -10.09
C SER A 187 8.07 0.81 -9.92
N PHE A 188 8.42 1.18 -8.68
CA PHE A 188 9.39 2.26 -8.42
C PHE A 188 10.81 1.87 -8.82
N GLU A 189 11.64 2.88 -9.13
CA GLU A 189 13.07 2.67 -9.29
C GLU A 189 13.64 2.17 -7.94
N TRP A 190 14.26 0.98 -7.96
CA TRP A 190 14.63 0.27 -6.76
C TRP A 190 15.62 1.03 -5.86
N GLN A 191 16.64 1.66 -6.46
CA GLN A 191 17.64 2.41 -5.71
C GLN A 191 17.03 3.68 -5.07
N GLN A 192 16.06 4.28 -5.75
CA GLN A 192 15.32 5.42 -5.20
C GLN A 192 14.48 4.98 -3.99
N LEU A 193 13.75 3.87 -4.10
CA LEU A 193 12.95 3.32 -3.01
C LEU A 193 13.83 3.04 -1.78
N LEU A 194 14.98 2.39 -1.97
CA LEU A 194 15.91 2.09 -0.88
C LEU A 194 16.48 3.36 -0.23
N ARG A 195 16.86 4.36 -1.04
CA ARG A 195 17.44 5.61 -0.55
C ARG A 195 16.43 6.44 0.25
N GLU A 196 15.20 6.52 -0.22
CA GLU A 196 14.15 7.37 0.36
C GLU A 196 13.35 6.65 1.45
N GLY A 197 13.04 5.38 1.26
CA GLY A 197 12.26 4.56 2.19
C GLY A 197 13.09 3.97 3.31
N LYS A 198 14.36 3.62 3.04
CA LYS A 198 15.30 2.98 4.00
C LYS A 198 14.64 1.82 4.77
N PRO A 199 14.08 0.81 4.10
CA PRO A 199 13.36 -0.27 4.77
C PRO A 199 14.26 -1.04 5.74
N ASP A 200 13.66 -1.60 6.80
CA ASP A 200 14.34 -2.48 7.74
C ASP A 200 14.52 -3.89 7.12
N PHE A 201 13.58 -4.28 6.26
CA PHE A 201 13.59 -5.56 5.55
C PHE A 201 13.27 -5.37 4.06
N VAL A 202 13.73 -6.32 3.26
CA VAL A 202 13.42 -6.45 1.83
C VAL A 202 12.77 -7.81 1.61
N LEU A 203 11.61 -7.83 0.94
CA LEU A 203 10.85 -9.02 0.64
C LEU A 203 10.87 -9.29 -0.87
N ASN A 204 11.28 -10.48 -1.29
CA ASN A 204 11.10 -10.90 -2.67
C ASN A 204 9.66 -11.41 -2.91
N ASN A 205 9.05 -11.93 -1.83
CA ASN A 205 7.65 -12.36 -1.76
C ASN A 205 7.11 -12.04 -0.37
N ILE A 206 5.77 -11.89 -0.22
CA ILE A 206 5.13 -11.65 1.09
C ILE A 206 5.38 -12.82 2.06
N LEU A 207 5.57 -14.05 1.56
CA LEU A 207 5.95 -15.21 2.37
C LEU A 207 7.26 -15.01 3.16
N ASP A 208 8.16 -14.14 2.70
CA ASP A 208 9.39 -13.82 3.41
C ASP A 208 9.14 -13.17 4.79
N LEU A 209 7.92 -12.68 5.06
CA LEU A 209 7.53 -12.17 6.38
C LEU A 209 7.54 -13.26 7.45
N LEU A 210 7.17 -14.49 7.12
CA LEU A 210 7.03 -15.58 8.10
C LEU A 210 8.35 -15.80 8.88
N PRO A 211 9.49 -16.13 8.21
CA PRO A 211 10.75 -16.32 8.91
C PRO A 211 11.29 -15.04 9.58
N ILE A 212 10.91 -13.85 9.07
CA ILE A 212 11.30 -12.58 9.71
C ILE A 212 10.59 -12.42 11.05
N ILE A 213 9.27 -12.67 11.09
CA ILE A 213 8.46 -12.57 12.31
C ILE A 213 8.92 -13.60 13.34
N ASP A 214 9.12 -14.85 12.93
CA ASP A 214 9.62 -15.91 13.80
C ASP A 214 10.93 -15.51 14.47
N LYS A 215 11.89 -15.01 13.68
CA LYS A 215 13.18 -14.56 14.19
C LYS A 215 13.07 -13.38 15.17
N LEU A 216 12.19 -12.41 14.88
CA LEU A 216 11.99 -11.25 15.75
C LEU A 216 11.35 -11.69 17.08
N ASN A 217 10.33 -12.53 17.02
CA ASN A 217 9.57 -12.98 18.19
C ASN A 217 10.43 -13.91 19.07
N PHE A 218 11.17 -14.86 18.47
CA PHE A 218 12.11 -15.71 19.22
C PHE A 218 13.21 -14.91 19.95
N SER A 219 13.75 -13.87 19.31
CA SER A 219 14.79 -13.03 19.91
C SER A 219 14.29 -12.24 21.13
N GLU A 220 13.00 -11.93 21.20
CA GLU A 220 12.37 -11.26 22.34
C GLU A 220 12.10 -12.24 23.49
N GLU A 221 11.67 -13.47 23.21
CA GLU A 221 11.45 -14.51 24.24
C GLU A 221 12.75 -14.83 24.99
N VAL A 222 13.86 -14.93 24.27
CA VAL A 222 15.19 -15.18 24.86
C VAL A 222 15.61 -14.03 25.78
N ARG A 223 15.29 -12.78 25.41
CA ARG A 223 15.64 -11.59 26.24
C ARG A 223 14.81 -11.48 27.52
N HIS A 224 13.59 -11.99 27.51
CA HIS A 224 12.72 -11.95 28.71
C HIS A 224 13.01 -13.07 29.70
N ASN A 225 13.65 -14.15 29.22
CA ASN A 225 13.99 -15.30 30.02
C ASN A 225 15.47 -15.30 30.51
N ALA A 226 16.26 -14.29 30.20
CA ALA A 226 17.63 -14.08 30.60
C ALA A 226 17.75 -12.96 31.66
#